data_71a82fcc8e14897b726f91a4a4f40336
#
_entry.id   71a82fcc8e14897b726f91a4a4f40336
#
_cell.length_a   1.000
_cell.length_b   1.000
_cell.length_c   1.000
_cell.angle_alpha   90.00
_cell.angle_beta   90.00
_cell.angle_gamma   90.00
#
_symmetry.space_group_name_H-M   'P 1'
#
loop_
_entity.id
_entity.type
_entity.pdbx_description
1 polymer ?
#
loop_
_entity_poly.entity_id
_entity_poly.type
_entity_poly.pdbx_seq_one_letter_code
_entity_poly.pdbx_strand_id
1 'polypeptide(L)'
;MRKLNMPRRLSSSAARTHGGNMLFMLPTIILFCIVVLIPFFQGIPYSFTNWKSIVSETKEFNGLKNYIYLIKNKYFQDSLLVTFKFTILYMISANVMGLLLALAIHRSSWFNNIARTVLFLPFTVSVTAGSIVWSYVFTDVYGTITGLVSPLGMPGQIIYGMVVIGAWRDMGYTMLIYIAALQAVPQDYYEAATVDGAGKLRQFFSVTVPNIVPAFTTNVTLLLAWGLRTFDMPMAVARNAREG
;
A
#
# COMPACT_ATOMS: atom_id res chain seq x y z
N MET A 1 59.04 -16.74 19.52
CA MET A 1 57.73 -16.10 19.41
C MET A 1 57.84 -14.92 18.45
N ARG A 2 57.36 -15.08 17.22
CA ARG A 2 57.46 -14.08 16.14
C ARG A 2 56.10 -13.49 15.91
N LYS A 3 55.88 -12.23 16.35
CA LYS A 3 54.64 -11.49 16.14
C LYS A 3 54.55 -11.12 14.66
N LEU A 4 53.57 -11.73 13.94
CA LEU A 4 53.18 -11.37 12.60
C LEU A 4 52.40 -10.05 12.65
N ASN A 5 53.05 -8.96 12.21
CA ASN A 5 52.39 -7.70 11.93
C ASN A 5 51.61 -7.79 10.62
N MET A 6 50.27 -7.92 10.72
CA MET A 6 49.40 -7.76 9.54
C MET A 6 49.23 -6.26 9.23
N PRO A 7 49.45 -5.82 7.98
CA PRO A 7 49.21 -4.42 7.64
C PRO A 7 47.70 -4.13 7.54
N ARG A 8 47.21 -3.19 8.32
CA ARG A 8 45.91 -2.54 8.18
C ARG A 8 45.80 -1.77 6.85
N ARG A 9 45.49 -2.42 5.73
CA ARG A 9 45.15 -1.78 4.45
C ARG A 9 43.66 -1.90 4.09
N LEU A 10 42.74 -1.69 5.04
CA LEU A 10 41.30 -1.77 4.79
C LEU A 10 40.56 -0.43 4.73
N SER A 11 41.24 0.70 4.98
CA SER A 11 40.53 1.99 5.05
C SER A 11 40.47 2.77 3.72
N SER A 12 41.34 2.51 2.77
CA SER A 12 41.38 3.27 1.51
C SER A 12 40.44 2.71 0.42
N SER A 13 40.13 1.43 0.45
CA SER A 13 39.20 0.82 -0.50
C SER A 13 37.73 1.14 -0.16
N ALA A 14 37.38 1.15 1.12
CA ALA A 14 36.03 1.50 1.58
C ALA A 14 35.68 2.98 1.27
N ALA A 15 36.62 3.90 1.47
CA ALA A 15 36.40 5.32 1.15
C ALA A 15 36.24 5.58 -0.37
N ARG A 16 36.97 4.86 -1.21
CA ARG A 16 36.82 4.92 -2.69
C ARG A 16 35.51 4.34 -3.16
N THR A 17 35.03 3.23 -2.58
CA THR A 17 33.72 2.63 -2.91
C THR A 17 32.57 3.53 -2.46
N HIS A 18 32.66 4.17 -1.30
CA HIS A 18 31.62 5.11 -0.84
C HIS A 18 31.56 6.36 -1.69
N GLY A 19 32.70 6.93 -2.12
CA GLY A 19 32.74 8.08 -3.01
C GLY A 19 32.18 7.79 -4.40
N GLY A 20 32.50 6.62 -4.97
CA GLY A 20 31.93 6.15 -6.24
C GLY A 20 30.41 5.92 -6.16
N ASN A 21 29.95 5.31 -5.08
CA ASN A 21 28.52 5.08 -4.87
C ASN A 21 27.73 6.39 -4.68
N MET A 22 28.30 7.37 -3.95
CA MET A 22 27.69 8.70 -3.81
C MET A 22 27.58 9.43 -5.15
N LEU A 23 28.63 9.39 -5.97
CA LEU A 23 28.62 10.02 -7.30
C LEU A 23 27.54 9.39 -8.20
N PHE A 24 27.36 8.08 -8.11
CA PHE A 24 26.33 7.37 -8.87
C PHE A 24 24.90 7.70 -8.42
N MET A 25 24.69 7.99 -7.12
CA MET A 25 23.40 8.40 -6.57
C MET A 25 23.08 9.89 -6.81
N LEU A 26 24.08 10.70 -7.13
CA LEU A 26 23.97 12.16 -7.22
C LEU A 26 22.88 12.64 -8.19
N PRO A 27 22.75 12.11 -9.43
CA PRO A 27 21.68 12.51 -10.35
C PRO A 27 20.28 12.26 -9.78
N THR A 28 20.08 11.10 -9.15
CA THR A 28 18.79 10.74 -8.53
C THR A 28 18.46 11.64 -7.34
N ILE A 29 19.45 11.92 -6.48
CA ILE A 29 19.29 12.81 -5.33
C ILE A 29 18.97 14.25 -5.80
N ILE A 30 19.65 14.75 -6.83
CA ILE A 30 19.38 16.09 -7.39
C ILE A 30 17.95 16.17 -7.90
N LEU A 31 17.51 15.20 -8.71
CA LEU A 31 16.13 15.16 -9.23
C LEU A 31 15.11 15.07 -8.10
N PHE A 32 15.36 14.24 -7.10
CA PHE A 32 14.51 14.14 -5.93
C PHE A 32 14.42 15.45 -5.14
N CYS A 33 15.54 16.13 -4.95
CA CYS A 33 15.55 17.44 -4.29
C CYS A 33 14.74 18.48 -5.07
N ILE A 34 14.93 18.54 -6.40
CA ILE A 34 14.24 19.53 -7.25
C ILE A 34 12.74 19.27 -7.32
N VAL A 35 12.34 18.00 -7.55
CA VAL A 35 10.93 17.65 -7.84
C VAL A 35 10.11 17.45 -6.58
N VAL A 36 10.73 16.97 -5.49
CA VAL A 36 10.01 16.60 -4.27
C VAL A 36 10.32 17.55 -3.11
N LEU A 37 11.60 17.72 -2.75
CA LEU A 37 11.95 18.44 -1.54
C LEU A 37 11.73 19.95 -1.67
N ILE A 38 12.12 20.55 -2.80
CA ILE A 38 11.94 22.01 -2.98
C ILE A 38 10.46 22.40 -2.93
N PRO A 39 9.52 21.77 -3.70
CA PRO A 39 8.10 22.09 -3.60
C PRO A 39 7.52 21.81 -2.21
N PHE A 40 7.95 20.74 -1.55
CA PHE A 40 7.53 20.43 -0.19
C PHE A 40 7.88 21.56 0.79
N PHE A 41 9.16 21.98 0.81
CA PHE A 41 9.60 23.06 1.70
C PHE A 41 9.01 24.42 1.32
N GLN A 42 8.73 24.67 0.05
CA GLN A 42 8.00 25.88 -0.39
C GLN A 42 6.54 25.86 0.05
N GLY A 43 5.90 24.69 0.11
CA GLY A 43 4.52 24.54 0.57
C GLY A 43 4.32 24.93 2.03
N ILE A 44 5.33 24.71 2.89
CA ILE A 44 5.25 25.01 4.32
C ILE A 44 4.96 26.50 4.57
N PRO A 45 5.76 27.49 4.12
CA PRO A 45 5.45 28.90 4.32
C PRO A 45 4.12 29.31 3.65
N TYR A 46 3.77 28.76 2.50
CA TYR A 46 2.48 29.04 1.85
C TYR A 46 1.29 28.60 2.68
N SER A 47 1.39 27.53 3.46
CA SER A 47 0.32 27.08 4.34
C SER A 47 -0.06 28.08 5.44
N PHE A 48 0.84 29.02 5.76
CA PHE A 48 0.61 30.09 6.72
C PHE A 48 0.11 31.40 6.08
N THR A 49 -0.18 31.40 4.78
CA THR A 49 -0.66 32.57 4.04
C THR A 49 -2.12 32.40 3.63
N ASN A 50 -2.75 33.53 3.23
CA ASN A 50 -4.09 33.54 2.64
C ASN A 50 -4.11 33.18 1.14
N TRP A 51 -3.01 32.68 0.60
CA TRP A 51 -2.87 32.37 -0.82
C TRP A 51 -3.84 31.27 -1.26
N LYS A 52 -4.73 31.58 -2.22
CA LYS A 52 -5.79 30.66 -2.67
C LYS A 52 -5.52 30.09 -4.06
N SER A 53 -4.77 30.77 -4.89
CA SER A 53 -4.49 30.30 -6.25
C SER A 53 -3.27 31.00 -6.83
N ILE A 54 -2.74 30.46 -7.93
CA ILE A 54 -1.60 31.04 -8.68
C ILE A 54 -1.91 32.45 -9.20
N VAL A 55 -3.20 32.74 -9.42
CA VAL A 55 -3.69 34.03 -9.95
C VAL A 55 -3.89 35.08 -8.84
N SER A 56 -3.85 34.70 -7.57
CA SER A 56 -4.02 35.69 -6.48
C SER A 56 -2.71 36.44 -6.25
N GLU A 57 -2.76 37.77 -6.44
CA GLU A 57 -1.59 38.66 -6.35
C GLU A 57 -1.07 38.85 -4.92
N THR A 58 -1.92 38.66 -3.90
CA THR A 58 -1.55 38.92 -2.49
C THR A 58 -1.30 37.64 -1.71
N LYS A 59 -0.10 37.55 -1.14
CA LYS A 59 0.33 36.49 -0.22
C LYS A 59 0.55 37.09 1.18
N GLU A 60 -0.54 37.39 1.87
CA GLU A 60 -0.47 37.93 3.23
C GLU A 60 -0.31 36.80 4.25
N PHE A 61 0.51 37.04 5.25
CA PHE A 61 0.69 36.09 6.34
C PHE A 61 -0.59 35.98 7.18
N ASN A 62 -1.15 34.79 7.25
CA ASN A 62 -2.42 34.48 7.91
C ASN A 62 -2.25 33.73 9.24
N GLY A 63 -1.01 33.45 9.64
CA GLY A 63 -0.71 32.64 10.81
C GLY A 63 -1.33 31.26 10.75
N LEU A 64 -1.90 30.79 11.86
CA LEU A 64 -2.52 29.47 12.00
C LEU A 64 -4.00 29.40 11.58
N LYS A 65 -4.56 30.46 10.99
CA LYS A 65 -6.00 30.50 10.68
C LYS A 65 -6.46 29.38 9.76
N ASN A 66 -5.63 28.98 8.77
CA ASN A 66 -5.94 27.88 7.86
C ASN A 66 -6.06 26.55 8.61
N TYR A 67 -5.16 26.29 9.56
CA TYR A 67 -5.17 25.08 10.37
C TYR A 67 -6.36 25.04 11.33
N ILE A 68 -6.66 26.17 11.99
CA ILE A 68 -7.82 26.29 12.87
C ILE A 68 -9.12 26.08 12.08
N TYR A 69 -9.20 26.66 10.87
CA TYR A 69 -10.34 26.45 9.97
C TYR A 69 -10.50 24.97 9.60
N LEU A 70 -9.42 24.29 9.19
CA LEU A 70 -9.46 22.85 8.85
C LEU A 70 -9.95 22.01 10.03
N ILE A 71 -9.38 22.21 11.23
CA ILE A 71 -9.75 21.43 12.42
C ILE A 71 -11.22 21.63 12.79
N LYS A 72 -11.77 22.85 12.62
CA LYS A 72 -13.16 23.18 12.91
C LYS A 72 -14.12 22.80 11.78
N ASN A 73 -13.62 22.54 10.58
CA ASN A 73 -14.44 22.23 9.41
C ASN A 73 -14.95 20.79 9.51
N LYS A 74 -16.27 20.64 9.62
CA LYS A 74 -16.93 19.34 9.73
C LYS A 74 -16.68 18.46 8.49
N TYR A 75 -16.67 19.03 7.29
CA TYR A 75 -16.36 18.26 6.07
C TYR A 75 -14.96 17.66 6.10
N PHE A 76 -13.99 18.37 6.65
CA PHE A 76 -12.63 17.87 6.79
C PHE A 76 -12.56 16.72 7.82
N GLN A 77 -13.25 16.89 8.97
CA GLN A 77 -13.33 15.84 10.00
C GLN A 77 -14.00 14.57 9.46
N ASP A 78 -15.14 14.73 8.78
CA ASP A 78 -15.87 13.62 8.17
C ASP A 78 -15.01 12.93 7.09
N SER A 79 -14.31 13.69 6.26
CA SER A 79 -13.38 13.13 5.24
C SER A 79 -12.23 12.35 5.87
N LEU A 80 -11.65 12.82 6.96
CA LEU A 80 -10.64 12.09 7.71
C LEU A 80 -11.18 10.76 8.24
N LEU A 81 -12.35 10.78 8.89
CA LEU A 81 -12.97 9.56 9.43
C LEU A 81 -13.27 8.55 8.32
N VAL A 82 -13.81 9.02 7.19
CA VAL A 82 -14.07 8.18 6.01
C VAL A 82 -12.78 7.58 5.46
N THR A 83 -11.71 8.37 5.34
CA THR A 83 -10.41 7.90 4.85
C THR A 83 -9.81 6.87 5.79
N PHE A 84 -9.82 7.08 7.09
CA PHE A 84 -9.33 6.11 8.07
C PHE A 84 -10.16 4.82 8.04
N LYS A 85 -11.50 4.94 8.03
CA LYS A 85 -12.40 3.78 7.95
C LYS A 85 -12.13 2.96 6.67
N PHE A 86 -12.04 3.63 5.52
CA PHE A 86 -11.69 3.00 4.26
C PHE A 86 -10.34 2.28 4.34
N THR A 87 -9.30 3.00 4.79
CA THR A 87 -7.93 2.47 4.85
C THR A 87 -7.84 1.22 5.72
N ILE A 88 -8.46 1.23 6.90
CA ILE A 88 -8.46 0.07 7.81
C ILE A 88 -9.18 -1.12 7.18
N LEU A 89 -10.39 -0.92 6.66
CA LEU A 89 -11.16 -1.99 6.04
C LEU A 89 -10.47 -2.56 4.80
N TYR A 90 -9.96 -1.68 3.94
CA TYR A 90 -9.20 -2.05 2.75
C TYR A 90 -7.94 -2.85 3.11
N MET A 91 -7.15 -2.35 4.05
CA MET A 91 -5.92 -2.99 4.51
C MET A 91 -6.20 -4.39 5.09
N ILE A 92 -7.21 -4.53 5.94
CA ILE A 92 -7.61 -5.83 6.49
C ILE A 92 -8.06 -6.77 5.37
N SER A 93 -8.95 -6.32 4.49
CA SER A 93 -9.51 -7.14 3.42
C SER A 93 -8.43 -7.63 2.46
N ALA A 94 -7.55 -6.74 1.99
CA ALA A 94 -6.46 -7.09 1.08
C ALA A 94 -5.44 -8.04 1.73
N ASN A 95 -5.09 -7.82 3.01
CA ASN A 95 -4.19 -8.71 3.74
C ASN A 95 -4.79 -10.11 3.95
N VAL A 96 -6.04 -10.18 4.40
CA VAL A 96 -6.70 -11.47 4.65
C VAL A 96 -6.84 -12.25 3.33
N MET A 97 -7.33 -11.61 2.27
CA MET A 97 -7.46 -12.24 0.95
C MET A 97 -6.10 -12.69 0.41
N GLY A 98 -5.08 -11.82 0.48
CA GLY A 98 -3.73 -12.14 0.02
C GLY A 98 -3.10 -13.30 0.79
N LEU A 99 -3.25 -13.34 2.13
CA LEU A 99 -2.75 -14.45 2.94
C LEU A 99 -3.47 -15.77 2.62
N LEU A 100 -4.80 -15.75 2.52
CA LEU A 100 -5.57 -16.95 2.18
C LEU A 100 -5.18 -17.50 0.82
N LEU A 101 -5.05 -16.63 -0.19
CA LEU A 101 -4.58 -17.01 -1.52
C LEU A 101 -3.15 -17.55 -1.48
N ALA A 102 -2.26 -16.90 -0.73
CA ALA A 102 -0.88 -17.37 -0.59
C ALA A 102 -0.82 -18.76 0.04
N LEU A 103 -1.58 -19.02 1.09
CA LEU A 103 -1.65 -20.35 1.73
C LEU A 103 -2.20 -21.42 0.78
N ALA A 104 -3.14 -21.07 -0.10
CA ALA A 104 -3.70 -21.99 -1.07
C ALA A 104 -2.72 -22.37 -2.18
N ILE A 105 -1.89 -21.42 -2.66
CA ILE A 105 -1.07 -21.60 -3.87
C ILE A 105 0.44 -21.38 -3.66
N HIS A 106 0.95 -21.39 -2.40
CA HIS A 106 2.39 -21.20 -2.12
C HIS A 106 3.29 -22.31 -2.69
N ARG A 107 2.75 -23.52 -2.87
CA ARG A 107 3.52 -24.63 -3.45
C ARG A 107 3.78 -24.39 -4.92
N SER A 108 5.00 -24.75 -5.38
CA SER A 108 5.35 -24.63 -6.80
C SER A 108 4.67 -25.75 -7.61
N SER A 109 3.78 -25.36 -8.53
CA SER A 109 3.23 -26.23 -9.57
C SER A 109 2.87 -25.36 -10.78
N TRP A 110 2.73 -25.99 -11.95
CA TRP A 110 2.34 -25.30 -13.17
C TRP A 110 1.01 -24.54 -13.00
N PHE A 111 0.01 -25.19 -12.43
CA PHE A 111 -1.30 -24.59 -12.16
C PHE A 111 -1.18 -23.38 -11.18
N ASN A 112 -0.45 -23.56 -10.08
CA ASN A 112 -0.27 -22.47 -9.09
C ASN A 112 0.48 -21.28 -9.68
N ASN A 113 1.43 -21.50 -10.58
CA ASN A 113 2.16 -20.42 -11.25
C ASN A 113 1.24 -19.60 -12.17
N ILE A 114 0.37 -20.28 -12.93
CA ILE A 114 -0.66 -19.59 -13.72
C ILE A 114 -1.62 -18.83 -12.80
N ALA A 115 -2.12 -19.48 -11.75
CA ALA A 115 -3.03 -18.83 -10.79
C ALA A 115 -2.42 -17.57 -10.16
N ARG A 116 -1.15 -17.60 -9.77
CA ARG A 116 -0.41 -16.42 -9.28
C ARG A 116 -0.41 -15.29 -10.30
N THR A 117 -0.13 -15.60 -11.56
CA THR A 117 -0.11 -14.60 -12.63
C THR A 117 -1.49 -13.99 -12.83
N VAL A 118 -2.54 -14.81 -12.93
CA VAL A 118 -3.93 -14.34 -13.12
C VAL A 118 -4.41 -13.48 -11.93
N LEU A 119 -4.13 -13.92 -10.71
CA LEU A 119 -4.52 -13.21 -9.49
C LEU A 119 -3.73 -11.90 -9.29
N PHE A 120 -2.55 -11.78 -9.89
CA PHE A 120 -1.75 -10.55 -9.86
C PHE A 120 -2.15 -9.54 -10.94
N LEU A 121 -2.78 -9.97 -12.05
CA LEU A 121 -3.17 -9.09 -13.15
C LEU A 121 -3.94 -7.84 -12.71
N PRO A 122 -4.92 -7.91 -11.79
CA PRO A 122 -5.65 -6.72 -11.34
C PRO A 122 -4.75 -5.60 -10.83
N PHE A 123 -3.64 -5.93 -10.18
CA PHE A 123 -2.68 -4.95 -9.68
C PHE A 123 -2.02 -4.12 -10.79
N THR A 124 -1.89 -4.67 -11.99
CA THR A 124 -1.27 -3.98 -13.14
C THR A 124 -2.22 -2.98 -13.82
N VAL A 125 -3.51 -3.06 -13.52
CA VAL A 125 -4.51 -2.12 -14.02
C VAL A 125 -4.45 -0.81 -13.24
N SER A 126 -4.58 0.34 -13.93
CA SER A 126 -4.62 1.62 -13.22
C SER A 126 -5.83 1.68 -12.27
N VAL A 127 -5.65 2.35 -11.12
CA VAL A 127 -6.72 2.51 -10.12
C VAL A 127 -7.98 3.10 -10.75
N THR A 128 -7.82 4.14 -11.56
CA THR A 128 -8.94 4.82 -12.23
C THR A 128 -9.69 3.87 -13.17
N ALA A 129 -8.97 3.16 -14.05
CA ALA A 129 -9.60 2.22 -14.99
C ALA A 129 -10.33 1.08 -14.26
N GLY A 130 -9.70 0.50 -13.25
CA GLY A 130 -10.32 -0.52 -12.40
C GLY A 130 -11.59 -0.01 -11.70
N SER A 131 -11.55 1.22 -11.18
CA SER A 131 -12.71 1.84 -10.51
C SER A 131 -13.88 2.08 -11.48
N ILE A 132 -13.60 2.49 -12.72
CA ILE A 132 -14.63 2.67 -13.76
C ILE A 132 -15.28 1.32 -14.09
N VAL A 133 -14.49 0.28 -14.36
CA VAL A 133 -15.02 -1.06 -14.67
C VAL A 133 -15.90 -1.56 -13.52
N TRP A 134 -15.44 -1.46 -12.27
CA TRP A 134 -16.22 -1.86 -11.12
C TRP A 134 -17.47 -1.01 -10.90
N SER A 135 -17.46 0.27 -11.28
CA SER A 135 -18.67 1.09 -11.22
C SER A 135 -19.75 0.50 -12.12
N TYR A 136 -19.43 0.10 -13.35
CA TYR A 136 -20.37 -0.63 -14.22
C TYR A 136 -20.82 -1.96 -13.62
N VAL A 137 -19.89 -2.74 -13.05
CA VAL A 137 -20.25 -4.01 -12.39
C VAL A 137 -21.24 -3.77 -11.26
N PHE A 138 -21.04 -2.77 -10.43
CA PHE A 138 -21.95 -2.48 -9.32
C PHE A 138 -23.26 -1.83 -9.76
N THR A 139 -23.27 -1.03 -10.83
CA THR A 139 -24.46 -0.34 -11.30
C THR A 139 -25.33 -1.28 -12.14
N ASP A 140 -24.76 -1.87 -13.18
CA ASP A 140 -25.53 -2.61 -14.16
C ASP A 140 -25.67 -4.10 -13.79
N VAL A 141 -24.55 -4.76 -13.45
CA VAL A 141 -24.56 -6.21 -13.19
C VAL A 141 -25.19 -6.53 -11.83
N TYR A 142 -24.74 -5.85 -10.78
CA TYR A 142 -25.26 -6.07 -9.43
C TYR A 142 -26.75 -5.72 -9.34
N GLY A 143 -27.15 -4.57 -9.88
CA GLY A 143 -28.55 -4.13 -9.91
C GLY A 143 -29.45 -5.08 -10.69
N THR A 144 -28.99 -5.59 -11.84
CA THR A 144 -29.74 -6.53 -12.67
C THR A 144 -29.91 -7.89 -11.99
N ILE A 145 -28.88 -8.41 -11.30
CA ILE A 145 -28.93 -9.73 -10.67
C ILE A 145 -29.68 -9.70 -9.34
N THR A 146 -29.49 -8.66 -8.54
CA THR A 146 -30.04 -8.59 -7.17
C THR A 146 -31.34 -7.80 -7.06
N GLY A 147 -31.64 -6.95 -8.03
CA GLY A 147 -32.74 -5.98 -7.94
C GLY A 147 -32.49 -4.86 -6.93
N LEU A 148 -31.27 -4.77 -6.36
CA LEU A 148 -30.90 -3.78 -5.34
C LEU A 148 -30.14 -2.61 -5.93
N VAL A 149 -30.22 -1.46 -5.25
CA VAL A 149 -29.46 -0.26 -5.64
C VAL A 149 -27.96 -0.52 -5.42
N SER A 150 -27.14 -0.02 -6.36
CA SER A 150 -25.69 -0.10 -6.28
C SER A 150 -25.14 0.39 -4.94
N PRO A 151 -24.26 -0.36 -4.27
CA PRO A 151 -23.56 0.11 -3.07
C PRO A 151 -22.79 1.42 -3.29
N LEU A 152 -22.36 1.70 -4.53
CA LEU A 152 -21.65 2.94 -4.87
C LEU A 152 -22.58 4.16 -4.94
N GLY A 153 -23.89 3.94 -5.15
CA GLY A 153 -24.91 5.01 -5.14
C GLY A 153 -25.45 5.35 -3.76
N MET A 154 -25.13 4.56 -2.73
CA MET A 154 -25.66 4.77 -1.36
C MET A 154 -24.58 5.43 -0.47
N PRO A 155 -24.82 6.64 0.12
CA PRO A 155 -23.82 7.35 0.93
C PRO A 155 -23.19 6.53 2.06
N GLY A 156 -23.94 5.61 2.67
CA GLY A 156 -23.43 4.74 3.75
C GLY A 156 -22.66 3.51 3.27
N GLN A 157 -22.84 3.10 2.01
CA GLN A 157 -22.32 1.84 1.47
C GLN A 157 -21.15 2.05 0.50
N ILE A 158 -20.96 3.23 -0.04
CA ILE A 158 -19.92 3.56 -1.01
C ILE A 158 -18.52 3.14 -0.53
N ILE A 159 -18.23 3.26 0.76
CA ILE A 159 -16.95 2.85 1.35
C ILE A 159 -16.71 1.35 1.15
N TYR A 160 -17.72 0.53 1.35
CA TYR A 160 -17.62 -0.94 1.19
C TYR A 160 -17.40 -1.34 -0.26
N GLY A 161 -18.09 -0.67 -1.21
CA GLY A 161 -17.84 -0.84 -2.64
C GLY A 161 -16.39 -0.50 -3.00
N MET A 162 -15.88 0.62 -2.51
CA MET A 162 -14.47 1.01 -2.71
C MET A 162 -13.50 0.03 -2.06
N VAL A 163 -13.81 -0.52 -0.88
CA VAL A 163 -12.99 -1.56 -0.22
C VAL A 163 -12.90 -2.82 -1.08
N VAL A 164 -14.01 -3.25 -1.69
CA VAL A 164 -14.02 -4.40 -2.61
C VAL A 164 -13.11 -4.15 -3.81
N ILE A 165 -13.21 -2.98 -4.44
CA ILE A 165 -12.38 -2.60 -5.58
C ILE A 165 -10.89 -2.62 -5.21
N GLY A 166 -10.53 -1.97 -4.10
CA GLY A 166 -9.15 -1.91 -3.63
C GLY A 166 -8.60 -3.28 -3.24
N ALA A 167 -9.36 -4.06 -2.47
CA ALA A 167 -8.96 -5.39 -2.06
C ALA A 167 -8.78 -6.34 -3.26
N TRP A 168 -9.70 -6.33 -4.23
CA TRP A 168 -9.58 -7.09 -5.47
C TRP A 168 -8.31 -6.72 -6.25
N ARG A 169 -8.01 -5.44 -6.34
CA ARG A 169 -6.83 -4.96 -7.06
C ARG A 169 -5.53 -5.41 -6.38
N ASP A 170 -5.46 -5.29 -5.05
CA ASP A 170 -4.19 -5.39 -4.33
C ASP A 170 -3.97 -6.75 -3.64
N MET A 171 -5.00 -7.64 -3.61
CA MET A 171 -4.86 -8.98 -3.03
C MET A 171 -3.77 -9.82 -3.70
N GLY A 172 -3.59 -9.69 -5.02
CA GLY A 172 -2.55 -10.41 -5.75
C GLY A 172 -1.14 -9.96 -5.41
N TYR A 173 -0.94 -8.68 -5.17
CA TYR A 173 0.33 -8.12 -4.72
C TYR A 173 0.67 -8.61 -3.29
N THR A 174 -0.28 -8.49 -2.36
CA THR A 174 -0.10 -8.97 -0.98
C THR A 174 0.14 -10.48 -0.94
N MET A 175 -0.56 -11.24 -1.76
CA MET A 175 -0.36 -12.68 -1.94
C MET A 175 1.08 -13.03 -2.34
N LEU A 176 1.67 -12.32 -3.30
CA LEU A 176 3.04 -12.60 -3.74
C LEU A 176 4.07 -12.35 -2.63
N ILE A 177 3.91 -11.30 -1.83
CA ILE A 177 4.77 -11.02 -0.67
C ILE A 177 4.65 -12.16 0.36
N TYR A 178 3.43 -12.62 0.65
CA TYR A 178 3.24 -13.76 1.54
C TYR A 178 3.79 -15.07 0.97
N ILE A 179 3.65 -15.33 -0.33
CA ILE A 179 4.24 -16.51 -0.97
C ILE A 179 5.76 -16.53 -0.81
N ALA A 180 6.41 -15.38 -1.05
CA ALA A 180 7.85 -15.25 -0.88
C ALA A 180 8.28 -15.56 0.57
N ALA A 181 7.55 -15.05 1.55
CA ALA A 181 7.83 -15.32 2.97
C ALA A 181 7.57 -16.79 3.34
N LEU A 182 6.45 -17.38 2.87
CA LEU A 182 6.13 -18.78 3.13
C LEU A 182 7.17 -19.74 2.53
N GLN A 183 7.71 -19.42 1.36
CA GLN A 183 8.75 -20.20 0.71
C GLN A 183 10.13 -20.04 1.35
N ALA A 184 10.35 -18.97 2.10
CA ALA A 184 11.59 -18.73 2.82
C ALA A 184 11.67 -19.47 4.17
N VAL A 185 10.55 -20.02 4.68
CA VAL A 185 10.56 -20.78 5.94
C VAL A 185 11.26 -22.12 5.73
N PRO A 186 12.34 -22.43 6.48
CA PRO A 186 13.04 -23.71 6.37
C PRO A 186 12.12 -24.90 6.69
N GLN A 187 12.23 -25.95 5.87
CA GLN A 187 11.43 -27.16 6.04
C GLN A 187 11.71 -27.85 7.38
N ASP A 188 12.94 -27.74 7.87
CA ASP A 188 13.39 -28.33 9.15
C ASP A 188 12.53 -27.86 10.33
N TYR A 189 12.00 -26.63 10.29
CA TYR A 189 11.13 -26.12 11.37
C TYR A 189 9.80 -26.87 11.44
N TYR A 190 9.24 -27.26 10.29
CA TYR A 190 8.03 -28.07 10.22
C TYR A 190 8.28 -29.51 10.63
N GLU A 191 9.45 -30.06 10.26
CA GLU A 191 9.87 -31.42 10.64
C GLU A 191 10.09 -31.52 12.15
N ALA A 192 10.79 -30.56 12.77
CA ALA A 192 10.98 -30.50 14.21
C ALA A 192 9.63 -30.40 14.94
N ALA A 193 8.74 -29.50 14.50
CA ALA A 193 7.41 -29.38 15.08
C ALA A 193 6.57 -30.68 14.94
N THR A 194 6.79 -31.45 13.86
CA THR A 194 6.11 -32.74 13.68
C THR A 194 6.63 -33.76 14.65
N VAL A 195 7.94 -33.82 14.91
CA VAL A 195 8.56 -34.70 15.91
C VAL A 195 8.05 -34.37 17.31
N ASP A 196 7.82 -33.07 17.60
CA ASP A 196 7.22 -32.60 18.86
C ASP A 196 5.70 -32.87 18.94
N GLY A 197 5.10 -33.57 17.96
CA GLY A 197 3.68 -33.91 17.94
C GLY A 197 2.74 -32.75 17.60
N ALA A 198 3.27 -31.65 17.03
CA ALA A 198 2.43 -30.52 16.64
C ALA A 198 1.59 -30.82 15.38
N GLY A 199 0.26 -30.82 15.52
CA GLY A 199 -0.64 -30.89 14.39
C GLY A 199 -0.58 -29.62 13.49
N LYS A 200 -1.15 -29.67 12.28
CA LYS A 200 -1.07 -28.61 11.24
C LYS A 200 -1.47 -27.22 11.75
N LEU A 201 -2.51 -27.15 12.57
CA LEU A 201 -2.96 -25.85 13.13
C LEU A 201 -1.92 -25.27 14.11
N ARG A 202 -1.33 -26.11 14.95
CA ARG A 202 -0.27 -25.71 15.87
C ARG A 202 0.98 -25.29 15.09
N GLN A 203 1.36 -26.03 14.06
CA GLN A 203 2.47 -25.64 13.15
C GLN A 203 2.21 -24.29 12.48
N PHE A 204 0.97 -24.03 12.05
CA PHE A 204 0.62 -22.73 11.47
C PHE A 204 0.87 -21.58 12.45
N PHE A 205 0.37 -21.66 13.67
CA PHE A 205 0.54 -20.58 14.64
C PHE A 205 1.94 -20.50 15.26
N SER A 206 2.62 -21.64 15.46
CA SER A 206 3.94 -21.67 16.13
C SER A 206 5.12 -21.56 15.15
N VAL A 207 4.97 -21.94 13.89
CA VAL A 207 6.04 -21.91 12.89
C VAL A 207 5.70 -20.90 11.78
N THR A 208 4.58 -21.07 11.08
CA THR A 208 4.27 -20.25 9.91
C THR A 208 4.08 -18.78 10.27
N VAL A 209 3.16 -18.48 11.18
CA VAL A 209 2.79 -17.10 11.53
C VAL A 209 4.00 -16.28 11.99
N PRO A 210 4.84 -16.74 12.95
CA PRO A 210 6.02 -15.96 13.37
C PRO A 210 7.01 -15.68 12.22
N ASN A 211 7.19 -16.62 11.32
CA ASN A 211 8.14 -16.47 10.20
C ASN A 211 7.63 -15.54 9.09
N ILE A 212 6.32 -15.35 8.94
CA ILE A 212 5.75 -14.43 7.95
C ILE A 212 5.47 -13.02 8.50
N VAL A 213 5.73 -12.74 9.78
CA VAL A 213 5.55 -11.40 10.39
C VAL A 213 6.24 -10.29 9.58
N PRO A 214 7.47 -10.45 9.05
CA PRO A 214 8.08 -9.42 8.20
C PRO A 214 7.26 -9.10 6.93
N ALA A 215 6.68 -10.12 6.30
CA ALA A 215 5.81 -9.96 5.14
C ALA A 215 4.50 -9.25 5.51
N PHE A 216 3.90 -9.62 6.65
CA PHE A 216 2.73 -8.94 7.20
C PHE A 216 3.01 -7.45 7.45
N THR A 217 4.13 -7.13 8.10
CA THR A 217 4.54 -5.74 8.37
C THR A 217 4.73 -4.95 7.07
N THR A 218 5.37 -5.56 6.07
CA THR A 218 5.56 -4.94 4.75
C THR A 218 4.22 -4.64 4.09
N ASN A 219 3.31 -5.62 4.04
CA ASN A 219 1.98 -5.47 3.45
C ASN A 219 1.16 -4.38 4.18
N VAL A 220 1.13 -4.42 5.51
CA VAL A 220 0.43 -3.41 6.33
C VAL A 220 0.96 -2.01 6.05
N THR A 221 2.28 -1.82 6.01
CA THR A 221 2.91 -0.52 5.76
C THR A 221 2.55 0.03 4.38
N LEU A 222 2.63 -0.82 3.34
CA LEU A 222 2.32 -0.42 1.96
C LEU A 222 0.84 -0.10 1.79
N LEU A 223 -0.05 -0.99 2.25
CA LEU A 223 -1.50 -0.79 2.14
C LEU A 223 -1.98 0.41 2.96
N LEU A 224 -1.40 0.65 4.14
CA LEU A 224 -1.67 1.84 4.93
C LEU A 224 -1.28 3.11 4.17
N ALA A 225 -0.08 3.14 3.60
CA ALA A 225 0.39 4.27 2.81
C ALA A 225 -0.49 4.51 1.56
N TRP A 226 -0.91 3.46 0.86
CA TRP A 226 -1.77 3.57 -0.31
C TRP A 226 -3.20 3.99 0.06
N GLY A 227 -3.77 3.43 1.12
CA GLY A 227 -5.10 3.78 1.60
C GLY A 227 -5.22 5.24 2.03
N LEU A 228 -4.23 5.75 2.79
CA LEU A 228 -4.22 7.16 3.22
C LEU A 228 -3.97 8.14 2.08
N ARG A 229 -3.36 7.71 0.98
CA ARG A 229 -3.08 8.52 -0.20
C ARG A 229 -4.12 8.35 -1.31
N THR A 230 -5.16 7.57 -1.08
CA THR A 230 -6.15 7.27 -2.12
C THR A 230 -6.91 8.55 -2.51
N PHE A 231 -6.83 8.90 -3.77
CA PHE A 231 -7.54 10.03 -4.39
C PHE A 231 -8.24 9.61 -5.68
N ASP A 232 -7.55 8.82 -6.49
CA ASP A 232 -8.00 8.45 -7.83
C ASP A 232 -9.29 7.62 -7.82
N MET A 233 -9.39 6.68 -6.87
CA MET A 233 -10.55 5.78 -6.74
C MET A 233 -11.83 6.54 -6.35
N PRO A 234 -11.88 7.32 -5.25
CA PRO A 234 -13.08 8.10 -4.90
C PRO A 234 -13.47 9.06 -6.02
N MET A 235 -12.50 9.68 -6.70
CA MET A 235 -12.75 10.61 -7.80
C MET A 235 -13.40 9.92 -9.02
N ALA A 236 -12.90 8.73 -9.40
CA ALA A 236 -13.45 7.95 -10.49
C ALA A 236 -14.87 7.45 -10.17
N VAL A 237 -15.10 6.96 -8.96
CA VAL A 237 -16.42 6.48 -8.51
C VAL A 237 -17.42 7.63 -8.44
N ALA A 238 -17.03 8.79 -7.88
CA ALA A 238 -17.92 9.95 -7.77
C ALA A 238 -18.30 10.56 -9.13
N ARG A 239 -17.41 10.51 -10.11
CA ARG A 239 -17.69 10.98 -11.48
C ARG A 239 -18.74 10.10 -12.15
N ASN A 240 -18.57 8.78 -12.09
CA ASN A 240 -19.51 7.86 -12.72
C ASN A 240 -20.90 7.88 -12.05
N ALA A 241 -20.98 8.13 -10.73
CA ALA A 241 -22.25 8.25 -10.02
C ALA A 241 -23.05 9.52 -10.39
N ARG A 242 -22.44 10.50 -11.09
CA ARG A 242 -23.12 11.72 -11.58
C ARG A 242 -23.56 11.60 -13.04
N GLU A 243 -22.98 10.69 -13.79
CA GLU A 243 -23.23 10.51 -15.24
C GLU A 243 -24.29 9.42 -15.52
N GLY A 244 -24.68 8.60 -14.52
CA GLY A 244 -25.73 7.57 -14.57
C GLY A 244 -26.90 7.91 -13.65
#